data_de8dbf412bf32b6fa6b76096ba14eaec
#
_entry.id   de8dbf412bf32b6fa6b76096ba14eaec
#
_cell.length_a   1.000
_cell.length_b   1.000
_cell.length_c   1.000
_cell.angle_alpha   90.00
_cell.angle_beta   90.00
_cell.angle_gamma   90.00
#
_symmetry.space_group_name_H-M   'P 1'
#
loop_
_entity.id
_entity.type
_entity.pdbx_description
1 polymer ?
#
loop_
_entity_poly.entity_id
_entity_poly.type
_entity_poly.pdbx_seq_one_letter_code
_entity_poly.pdbx_strand_id
1 'polypeptide(L)'
;MDKKKRRTILGGLTLSVLTGIAVFFGCFRITSVKVEGNRSYTEDEIINKVLEGPLSSNSVLAMWINPEERTKDAEFLNKIWMERTGRNSIVIHVREKEFIGYVKLLDSCFYFDKNGIVQVSTVEALDDVPYVEGISTAYIRVGEKLHGITSKELDMLFSIVKMVENSDCKPERMAFDEKGQLYLYYGEIQVNMGTEENLDRKVSRLLGILPQLDSMKGILHLENVDSTTESIVFEKQGSNTDSEASSYEEESYEEENYDDGSDEEESYDDGSYEEEN
;
A
#
# COMPACT_ATOMS: atom_id res chain seq x y z
N MET A 1 -58.04 30.77 -27.12
CA MET A 1 -57.17 29.72 -27.73
C MET A 1 -57.91 28.42 -27.75
N ASP A 2 -58.16 27.90 -28.95
CA ASP A 2 -58.98 26.70 -29.18
C ASP A 2 -58.43 25.48 -28.43
N LYS A 3 -59.30 24.73 -27.76
CA LYS A 3 -58.95 23.52 -27.03
C LYS A 3 -58.15 22.50 -27.89
N LYS A 4 -58.39 22.49 -29.20
CA LYS A 4 -57.71 21.63 -30.16
C LYS A 4 -56.26 22.07 -30.38
N LYS A 5 -55.97 23.39 -30.56
CA LYS A 5 -54.64 23.95 -30.67
C LYS A 5 -53.82 23.77 -29.39
N ARG A 6 -54.42 23.89 -28.22
CA ARG A 6 -53.78 23.66 -26.92
C ARG A 6 -53.32 22.21 -26.75
N ARG A 7 -54.16 21.23 -27.18
CA ARG A 7 -53.80 19.80 -27.17
C ARG A 7 -52.67 19.48 -28.13
N THR A 8 -52.63 20.05 -29.32
CA THR A 8 -51.55 19.80 -30.28
C THR A 8 -50.22 20.42 -29.79
N ILE A 9 -50.24 21.62 -29.22
CA ILE A 9 -49.04 22.23 -28.63
C ILE A 9 -48.54 21.44 -27.43
N LEU A 10 -49.44 20.99 -26.55
CA LEU A 10 -49.10 20.19 -25.41
C LEU A 10 -48.51 18.81 -25.85
N GLY A 11 -49.10 18.16 -26.86
CA GLY A 11 -48.59 16.93 -27.45
C GLY A 11 -47.23 17.09 -28.10
N GLY A 12 -46.98 18.19 -28.81
CA GLY A 12 -45.66 18.51 -29.37
C GLY A 12 -44.61 18.74 -28.31
N LEU A 13 -44.97 19.45 -27.22
CA LEU A 13 -44.07 19.71 -26.10
C LEU A 13 -43.72 18.41 -25.37
N THR A 14 -44.68 17.53 -25.09
CA THR A 14 -44.43 16.21 -24.44
C THR A 14 -43.55 15.34 -25.30
N LEU A 15 -43.77 15.26 -26.61
CA LEU A 15 -42.93 14.49 -27.53
C LEU A 15 -41.51 15.02 -27.56
N SER A 16 -41.31 16.34 -27.60
CA SER A 16 -39.99 16.95 -27.55
C SER A 16 -39.24 16.66 -26.27
N VAL A 17 -39.93 16.71 -25.11
CA VAL A 17 -39.33 16.34 -23.82
C VAL A 17 -38.94 14.86 -23.77
N LEU A 18 -39.82 13.97 -24.24
CA LEU A 18 -39.52 12.52 -24.27
C LEU A 18 -38.33 12.20 -25.18
N THR A 19 -38.26 12.87 -26.34
CA THR A 19 -37.13 12.74 -27.26
C THR A 19 -35.83 13.24 -26.61
N GLY A 20 -35.88 14.39 -25.93
CA GLY A 20 -34.73 14.92 -25.18
C GLY A 20 -34.22 13.98 -24.10
N ILE A 21 -35.16 13.37 -23.34
CA ILE A 21 -34.82 12.35 -22.33
C ILE A 21 -34.17 11.13 -22.99
N ALA A 22 -34.75 10.60 -24.06
CA ALA A 22 -34.19 9.44 -24.75
C ALA A 22 -32.78 9.72 -25.29
N VAL A 23 -32.56 10.89 -25.89
CA VAL A 23 -31.24 11.34 -26.36
C VAL A 23 -30.27 11.48 -25.16
N PHE A 24 -30.69 12.07 -24.06
CA PHE A 24 -29.87 12.21 -22.88
C PHE A 24 -29.40 10.86 -22.33
N PHE A 25 -30.31 9.90 -22.16
CA PHE A 25 -29.95 8.55 -21.71
C PHE A 25 -29.07 7.78 -22.72
N GLY A 26 -29.31 7.95 -24.01
CA GLY A 26 -28.49 7.34 -25.05
C GLY A 26 -27.10 7.95 -25.17
N CYS A 27 -27.01 9.28 -25.14
CA CYS A 27 -25.74 10.00 -25.31
C CYS A 27 -24.79 9.90 -24.13
N PHE A 28 -25.29 9.74 -22.89
CA PHE A 28 -24.49 9.67 -21.68
C PHE A 28 -24.47 8.29 -21.06
N ARG A 29 -24.80 7.26 -21.83
CA ARG A 29 -24.70 5.87 -21.35
C ARG A 29 -23.25 5.54 -21.03
N ILE A 30 -22.99 4.96 -19.85
CA ILE A 30 -21.66 4.50 -19.44
C ILE A 30 -21.25 3.31 -20.31
N THR A 31 -20.09 3.41 -20.94
CA THR A 31 -19.47 2.36 -21.77
C THR A 31 -18.10 1.95 -21.26
N SER A 32 -17.47 2.77 -20.44
CA SER A 32 -16.16 2.49 -19.85
C SER A 32 -16.15 2.89 -18.38
N VAL A 33 -15.79 1.94 -17.56
CA VAL A 33 -15.52 2.15 -16.13
C VAL A 33 -14.12 1.63 -15.85
N LYS A 34 -13.32 2.39 -15.13
CA LYS A 34 -12.00 2.00 -14.64
C LYS A 34 -12.00 2.10 -13.13
N VAL A 35 -11.37 1.17 -12.46
CA VAL A 35 -11.12 1.24 -11.02
C VAL A 35 -9.64 1.48 -10.79
N GLU A 36 -9.29 2.34 -9.87
CA GLU A 36 -7.90 2.67 -9.54
C GLU A 36 -7.68 2.63 -8.03
N GLY A 37 -6.60 1.96 -7.61
CA GLY A 37 -6.16 1.89 -6.22
C GLY A 37 -6.72 0.71 -5.42
N ASN A 38 -7.43 -0.22 -6.06
CA ASN A 38 -7.87 -1.47 -5.46
C ASN A 38 -6.70 -2.48 -5.37
N ARG A 39 -6.67 -3.25 -4.27
CA ARG A 39 -5.73 -4.35 -4.01
C ARG A 39 -6.47 -5.60 -3.54
N SER A 40 -7.26 -5.48 -2.47
CA SER A 40 -8.01 -6.57 -1.84
C SER A 40 -9.34 -6.87 -2.53
N TYR A 41 -9.87 -5.93 -3.32
CA TYR A 41 -11.10 -6.11 -4.09
C TYR A 41 -10.81 -6.12 -5.57
N THR A 42 -11.54 -6.95 -6.32
CA THR A 42 -11.50 -6.92 -7.79
C THR A 42 -12.22 -5.68 -8.34
N GLU A 43 -11.88 -5.27 -9.58
CA GLU A 43 -12.57 -4.16 -10.24
C GLU A 43 -14.07 -4.42 -10.36
N ASP A 44 -14.46 -5.65 -10.72
CA ASP A 44 -15.86 -6.04 -10.89
C ASP A 44 -16.66 -5.97 -9.57
N GLU A 45 -16.07 -6.36 -8.45
CA GLU A 45 -16.71 -6.26 -7.14
C GLU A 45 -17.00 -4.81 -6.78
N ILE A 46 -16.04 -3.91 -7.01
CA ILE A 46 -16.21 -2.48 -6.75
C ILE A 46 -17.25 -1.88 -7.68
N ILE A 47 -17.16 -2.17 -8.98
CA ILE A 47 -18.10 -1.68 -9.99
C ILE A 47 -19.54 -2.11 -9.63
N ASN A 48 -19.74 -3.39 -9.32
CA ASN A 48 -21.03 -3.94 -8.98
C ASN A 48 -21.61 -3.31 -7.70
N LYS A 49 -20.79 -3.09 -6.67
CA LYS A 49 -21.23 -2.43 -5.44
C LYS A 49 -21.60 -0.94 -5.68
N VAL A 50 -20.75 -0.22 -6.40
CA VAL A 50 -20.91 1.24 -6.58
C VAL A 50 -21.97 1.57 -7.62
N LEU A 51 -21.93 0.90 -8.78
CA LEU A 51 -22.80 1.17 -9.92
C LEU A 51 -24.02 0.24 -9.97
N GLU A 52 -24.71 0.09 -8.84
CA GLU A 52 -25.98 -0.62 -8.75
C GLU A 52 -27.17 0.33 -8.93
N GLY A 53 -28.20 -0.14 -9.63
CA GLY A 53 -29.51 0.53 -9.75
C GLY A 53 -29.62 1.50 -10.93
N PRO A 54 -30.74 2.28 -10.99
CA PRO A 54 -31.17 2.97 -12.22
C PRO A 54 -30.29 4.17 -12.62
N LEU A 55 -29.56 4.76 -11.69
CA LEU A 55 -28.67 5.89 -11.98
C LEU A 55 -27.32 5.44 -12.56
N SER A 56 -26.95 4.20 -12.36
CA SER A 56 -25.62 3.65 -12.70
C SER A 56 -25.37 3.49 -14.21
N SER A 57 -26.41 3.59 -15.03
CA SER A 57 -26.26 3.44 -16.49
C SER A 57 -25.91 4.74 -17.23
N ASN A 58 -25.99 5.89 -16.57
CA ASN A 58 -25.76 7.21 -17.16
C ASN A 58 -24.64 7.94 -16.43
N SER A 59 -23.62 8.39 -17.16
CA SER A 59 -22.41 9.00 -16.60
C SER A 59 -22.64 10.31 -15.85
N VAL A 60 -23.72 11.03 -16.15
CA VAL A 60 -24.09 12.26 -15.44
C VAL A 60 -24.84 11.91 -14.15
N LEU A 61 -25.80 10.98 -14.24
CA LEU A 61 -26.64 10.61 -13.10
C LEU A 61 -25.83 9.77 -12.08
N ALA A 62 -24.86 9.01 -12.53
CA ALA A 62 -23.98 8.25 -11.66
C ALA A 62 -23.19 9.14 -10.68
N MET A 63 -22.91 10.40 -11.04
CA MET A 63 -22.26 11.35 -10.13
C MET A 63 -23.11 11.75 -8.92
N TRP A 64 -24.39 11.40 -8.90
CA TRP A 64 -25.27 11.61 -7.75
C TRP A 64 -25.30 10.39 -6.79
N ILE A 65 -24.67 9.29 -7.20
CA ILE A 65 -24.48 8.14 -6.32
C ILE A 65 -23.41 8.51 -5.29
N ASN A 66 -23.67 8.21 -4.02
CA ASN A 66 -22.64 8.27 -2.99
C ASN A 66 -21.95 6.89 -2.89
N PRO A 67 -20.71 6.75 -3.40
CA PRO A 67 -20.03 5.46 -3.40
C PRO A 67 -19.67 4.99 -1.98
N GLU A 68 -19.36 5.90 -1.05
CA GLU A 68 -19.06 5.55 0.35
C GLU A 68 -20.27 4.90 1.04
N GLU A 69 -21.48 5.37 0.75
CA GLU A 69 -22.70 4.80 1.29
C GLU A 69 -22.92 3.36 0.81
N ARG A 70 -22.59 3.10 -0.45
CA ARG A 70 -22.80 1.79 -1.08
C ARG A 70 -21.76 0.75 -0.73
N THR A 71 -20.62 1.19 -0.23
CA THR A 71 -19.49 0.33 0.13
C THR A 71 -19.23 0.28 1.64
N LYS A 72 -20.22 0.64 2.47
CA LYS A 72 -20.09 0.61 3.94
C LYS A 72 -19.74 -0.77 4.50
N ASP A 73 -20.15 -1.82 3.81
CA ASP A 73 -19.87 -3.22 4.13
C ASP A 73 -18.52 -3.72 3.62
N ALA A 74 -17.77 -2.87 2.89
CA ALA A 74 -16.46 -3.20 2.40
C ALA A 74 -15.40 -2.83 3.45
N GLU A 75 -15.07 -3.78 4.32
CA GLU A 75 -14.28 -3.57 5.53
C GLU A 75 -12.85 -3.05 5.26
N PHE A 76 -12.27 -3.38 4.10
CA PHE A 76 -10.91 -2.96 3.72
C PHE A 76 -10.87 -1.58 3.08
N LEU A 77 -12.01 -0.97 2.72
CA LEU A 77 -12.03 0.37 2.14
C LEU A 77 -11.85 1.45 3.20
N ASN A 78 -10.96 2.39 2.92
CA ASN A 78 -10.78 3.61 3.70
C ASN A 78 -11.56 4.78 3.07
N LYS A 79 -11.45 4.94 1.73
CA LYS A 79 -12.13 5.99 0.99
C LYS A 79 -12.43 5.54 -0.44
N ILE A 80 -13.57 5.97 -0.96
CA ILE A 80 -13.95 5.72 -2.35
C ILE A 80 -14.65 6.96 -2.93
N TRP A 81 -14.31 7.33 -4.16
CA TRP A 81 -14.97 8.43 -4.87
C TRP A 81 -15.00 8.16 -6.37
N MET A 82 -15.87 8.85 -7.07
CA MET A 82 -16.01 8.71 -8.51
C MET A 82 -15.67 10.01 -9.22
N GLU A 83 -15.06 9.89 -10.39
CA GLU A 83 -14.80 10.99 -11.30
C GLU A 83 -15.29 10.65 -12.70
N ARG A 84 -15.96 11.62 -13.34
CA ARG A 84 -16.36 11.50 -14.74
C ARG A 84 -15.26 12.06 -15.63
N THR A 85 -14.51 11.18 -16.29
CA THR A 85 -13.38 11.54 -17.16
C THR A 85 -13.77 11.78 -18.61
N GLY A 86 -15.01 11.41 -18.98
CA GLY A 86 -15.49 11.59 -20.34
C GLY A 86 -17.03 11.61 -20.41
N ARG A 87 -17.53 11.64 -21.64
CA ARG A 87 -18.98 11.62 -21.90
C ARG A 87 -19.62 10.32 -21.43
N ASN A 88 -18.92 9.21 -21.65
CA ASN A 88 -19.41 7.86 -21.40
C ASN A 88 -18.46 7.08 -20.49
N SER A 89 -17.51 7.77 -19.81
CA SER A 89 -16.44 7.15 -19.03
C SER A 89 -16.42 7.68 -17.59
N ILE A 90 -16.24 6.76 -16.65
CA ILE A 90 -16.13 7.02 -15.21
C ILE A 90 -14.86 6.31 -14.71
N VAL A 91 -14.15 6.96 -13.78
CA VAL A 91 -13.12 6.35 -12.95
C VAL A 91 -13.62 6.31 -11.51
N ILE A 92 -13.51 5.15 -10.90
CA ILE A 92 -13.77 4.93 -9.48
C ILE A 92 -12.41 4.85 -8.80
N HIS A 93 -12.12 5.81 -7.94
CA HIS A 93 -10.89 5.82 -7.16
C HIS A 93 -11.15 5.17 -5.81
N VAL A 94 -10.29 4.24 -5.46
CA VAL A 94 -10.34 3.49 -4.22
C VAL A 94 -9.08 3.76 -3.42
N ARG A 95 -9.23 3.97 -2.13
CA ARG A 95 -8.12 3.93 -1.19
C ARG A 95 -8.47 2.88 -0.13
N GLU A 96 -7.70 1.82 -0.11
CA GLU A 96 -7.84 0.78 0.89
C GLU A 96 -7.11 1.16 2.19
N LYS A 97 -7.47 0.49 3.29
CA LYS A 97 -6.77 0.61 4.57
C LYS A 97 -5.36 0.02 4.43
N GLU A 98 -4.39 0.67 5.03
CA GLU A 98 -3.01 0.20 5.07
C GLU A 98 -2.76 -0.52 6.39
N PHE A 99 -2.34 -1.77 6.30
CA PHE A 99 -1.98 -2.59 7.46
C PHE A 99 -0.47 -2.82 7.49
N ILE A 100 0.13 -2.76 8.68
CA ILE A 100 1.54 -3.09 8.86
C ILE A 100 1.76 -4.53 9.35
N GLY A 101 0.68 -5.20 9.74
CA GLY A 101 0.69 -6.58 10.20
C GLY A 101 -0.66 -7.00 10.73
N TYR A 102 -0.77 -8.28 11.03
CA TYR A 102 -1.91 -8.81 11.78
C TYR A 102 -1.43 -9.73 12.89
N VAL A 103 -2.25 -9.85 13.94
CA VAL A 103 -2.07 -10.82 15.02
C VAL A 103 -3.23 -11.81 14.99
N LYS A 104 -2.97 -13.03 15.48
CA LYS A 104 -4.00 -14.06 15.62
C LYS A 104 -4.46 -14.16 17.06
N LEU A 105 -5.77 -14.18 17.25
CA LEU A 105 -6.37 -14.52 18.52
C LEU A 105 -7.56 -15.47 18.26
N LEU A 106 -7.49 -16.67 18.80
CA LEU A 106 -8.39 -17.76 18.44
C LEU A 106 -8.34 -18.04 16.92
N ASP A 107 -9.49 -18.08 16.25
CA ASP A 107 -9.62 -18.35 14.83
C ASP A 107 -9.73 -17.07 13.99
N SER A 108 -9.32 -15.91 14.53
CA SER A 108 -9.46 -14.62 13.85
C SER A 108 -8.12 -13.91 13.71
N CYS A 109 -7.95 -13.25 12.55
CA CYS A 109 -6.84 -12.38 12.19
C CYS A 109 -7.25 -10.92 12.43
N PHE A 110 -6.50 -10.19 13.23
CA PHE A 110 -6.76 -8.79 13.58
C PHE A 110 -5.68 -7.91 12.96
N TYR A 111 -6.08 -7.12 11.97
CA TYR A 111 -5.19 -6.25 11.20
C TYR A 111 -5.07 -4.89 11.85
N PHE A 112 -3.85 -4.39 11.98
CA PHE A 112 -3.59 -3.11 12.61
C PHE A 112 -2.74 -2.18 11.72
N ASP A 113 -2.96 -0.88 11.91
CA ASP A 113 -2.26 0.17 11.20
C ASP A 113 -0.94 0.57 11.89
N LYS A 114 -0.22 1.52 11.30
CA LYS A 114 1.04 2.07 11.83
C LYS A 114 0.94 2.68 13.22
N ASN A 115 -0.25 3.02 13.69
CA ASN A 115 -0.47 3.53 15.05
C ASN A 115 -0.78 2.40 16.04
N GLY A 116 -0.85 1.16 15.54
CA GLY A 116 -1.25 -0.02 16.30
C GLY A 116 -2.75 -0.11 16.52
N ILE A 117 -3.58 0.66 15.79
CA ILE A 117 -5.03 0.59 15.89
C ILE A 117 -5.54 -0.57 15.03
N VAL A 118 -6.29 -1.47 15.67
CA VAL A 118 -6.93 -2.61 14.99
C VAL A 118 -8.06 -2.09 14.10
N GLN A 119 -7.93 -2.28 12.80
CA GLN A 119 -8.83 -1.72 11.80
C GLN A 119 -9.89 -2.70 11.30
N VAL A 120 -9.55 -3.99 11.25
CA VAL A 120 -10.39 -5.05 10.68
C VAL A 120 -10.10 -6.37 11.38
N SER A 121 -11.09 -7.27 11.42
CA SER A 121 -10.93 -8.66 11.85
C SER A 121 -11.52 -9.59 10.80
N THR A 122 -10.76 -10.61 10.40
CA THR A 122 -11.20 -11.63 9.42
C THR A 122 -10.88 -13.02 9.91
N VAL A 123 -11.48 -14.04 9.31
CA VAL A 123 -11.14 -15.44 9.55
C VAL A 123 -9.96 -15.87 8.70
N GLU A 124 -9.94 -15.43 7.44
CA GLU A 124 -8.85 -15.73 6.49
C GLU A 124 -7.79 -14.65 6.51
N ALA A 125 -6.52 -15.06 6.41
CA ALA A 125 -5.41 -14.14 6.32
C ALA A 125 -5.32 -13.53 4.90
N LEU A 126 -4.93 -12.24 4.83
CA LEU A 126 -4.60 -11.57 3.58
C LEU A 126 -3.16 -11.93 3.18
N ASP A 127 -2.95 -12.22 1.90
CA ASP A 127 -1.66 -12.70 1.39
C ASP A 127 -0.52 -11.70 1.56
N ASP A 128 -0.80 -10.40 1.45
CA ASP A 128 0.25 -9.35 1.41
C ASP A 128 0.53 -8.66 2.76
N VAL A 129 -0.03 -9.16 3.86
CA VAL A 129 0.14 -8.57 5.19
C VAL A 129 0.84 -9.58 6.10
N PRO A 130 1.98 -9.24 6.72
CA PRO A 130 2.74 -10.19 7.52
C PRO A 130 2.03 -10.52 8.85
N TYR A 131 2.13 -11.79 9.24
CA TYR A 131 1.75 -12.22 10.59
C TYR A 131 2.75 -11.69 11.60
N VAL A 132 2.29 -11.03 12.67
CA VAL A 132 3.14 -10.52 13.74
C VAL A 132 2.98 -11.38 14.98
N GLU A 133 4.10 -11.97 15.43
CA GLU A 133 4.19 -12.88 16.57
C GLU A 133 5.02 -12.26 17.71
N GLY A 134 4.85 -12.78 18.93
CA GLY A 134 5.57 -12.28 20.11
C GLY A 134 4.84 -11.15 20.84
N ILE A 135 3.67 -10.71 20.34
CA ILE A 135 2.83 -9.72 21.01
C ILE A 135 1.91 -10.43 22.00
N SER A 136 2.14 -10.21 23.29
CA SER A 136 1.30 -10.77 24.36
C SER A 136 0.09 -9.88 24.61
N THR A 137 -1.08 -10.32 24.17
CA THR A 137 -2.34 -9.60 24.38
C THR A 137 -3.43 -10.52 24.94
N ALA A 138 -4.17 -10.03 25.91
CA ALA A 138 -5.27 -10.77 26.54
C ALA A 138 -6.60 -10.63 25.76
N TYR A 139 -6.79 -9.54 25.05
CA TYR A 139 -7.97 -9.26 24.24
C TYR A 139 -7.64 -8.29 23.10
N ILE A 140 -8.43 -8.35 22.04
CA ILE A 140 -8.31 -7.46 20.88
C ILE A 140 -9.69 -6.94 20.52
N ARG A 141 -9.79 -5.64 20.21
CA ARG A 141 -11.03 -5.02 19.71
C ARG A 141 -10.76 -4.15 18.51
N VAL A 142 -11.59 -4.28 17.51
CA VAL A 142 -11.57 -3.39 16.34
C VAL A 142 -11.88 -1.96 16.75
N GLY A 143 -11.08 -1.01 16.27
CA GLY A 143 -11.15 0.41 16.63
C GLY A 143 -10.30 0.80 17.84
N GLU A 144 -9.73 -0.14 18.58
CA GLU A 144 -8.86 0.11 19.72
C GLU A 144 -7.38 -0.17 19.38
N LYS A 145 -6.48 0.41 20.18
CA LYS A 145 -5.05 0.14 20.05
C LYS A 145 -4.75 -1.29 20.53
N LEU A 146 -3.94 -2.01 19.77
CA LEU A 146 -3.44 -3.33 20.14
C LEU A 146 -2.61 -3.24 21.42
N HIS A 147 -3.01 -4.00 22.43
CA HIS A 147 -2.27 -4.08 23.68
C HIS A 147 -1.07 -5.01 23.55
N GLY A 148 -0.01 -4.75 24.32
CA GLY A 148 1.18 -5.61 24.36
C GLY A 148 2.22 -5.30 23.28
N ILE A 149 1.97 -4.34 22.38
CA ILE A 149 2.95 -3.83 21.42
C ILE A 149 3.47 -2.46 21.88
N THR A 150 4.76 -2.27 21.84
CA THR A 150 5.41 -0.99 22.17
C THR A 150 5.45 -0.07 20.94
N SER A 151 5.63 1.24 21.16
CA SER A 151 5.80 2.19 20.04
C SER A 151 7.07 1.89 19.22
N LYS A 152 8.13 1.41 19.88
CA LYS A 152 9.38 1.00 19.24
C LYS A 152 9.18 -0.18 18.29
N GLU A 153 8.47 -1.21 18.71
CA GLU A 153 8.12 -2.36 17.87
C GLU A 153 7.24 -1.95 16.69
N LEU A 154 6.24 -1.08 16.91
CA LEU A 154 5.42 -0.53 15.84
C LEU A 154 6.24 0.24 14.80
N ASP A 155 7.19 1.07 15.25
CA ASP A 155 8.06 1.85 14.37
C ASP A 155 8.97 0.93 13.54
N MET A 156 9.49 -0.16 14.14
CA MET A 156 10.29 -1.17 13.42
C MET A 156 9.44 -1.88 12.35
N LEU A 157 8.25 -2.37 12.72
CA LEU A 157 7.34 -3.04 11.77
C LEU A 157 6.97 -2.11 10.61
N PHE A 158 6.57 -0.87 10.93
CA PHE A 158 6.21 0.10 9.90
C PHE A 158 7.37 0.42 8.97
N SER A 159 8.58 0.61 9.51
CA SER A 159 9.77 0.90 8.71
C SER A 159 10.09 -0.23 7.74
N ILE A 160 10.07 -1.49 8.21
CA ILE A 160 10.31 -2.65 7.35
C ILE A 160 9.25 -2.77 6.26
N VAL A 161 7.97 -2.76 6.63
CA VAL A 161 6.87 -2.88 5.66
C VAL A 161 6.96 -1.80 4.60
N LYS A 162 7.32 -0.56 4.99
CA LYS A 162 7.47 0.56 4.05
C LYS A 162 8.67 0.39 3.12
N MET A 163 9.81 -0.09 3.62
CA MET A 163 11.01 -0.31 2.81
C MET A 163 10.84 -1.45 1.80
N VAL A 164 10.08 -2.50 2.15
CA VAL A 164 9.85 -3.65 1.26
C VAL A 164 8.57 -3.54 0.42
N GLU A 165 7.79 -2.46 0.55
CA GLU A 165 6.46 -2.31 -0.08
C GLU A 165 6.48 -2.53 -1.60
N ASN A 166 7.52 -2.05 -2.27
CA ASN A 166 7.68 -2.11 -3.72
C ASN A 166 8.63 -3.24 -4.19
N SER A 167 8.99 -4.15 -3.29
CA SER A 167 9.84 -5.30 -3.60
C SER A 167 9.06 -6.60 -3.53
N ASP A 168 9.60 -7.65 -4.16
CA ASP A 168 9.08 -9.01 -4.03
C ASP A 168 9.52 -9.70 -2.72
N CYS A 169 10.29 -8.99 -1.88
CA CYS A 169 10.85 -9.49 -0.63
C CYS A 169 9.99 -9.09 0.59
N LYS A 170 8.69 -9.37 0.53
CA LYS A 170 7.77 -9.14 1.67
C LYS A 170 7.85 -10.32 2.64
N PRO A 171 8.06 -10.09 3.95
CA PRO A 171 8.07 -11.18 4.92
C PRO A 171 6.66 -11.75 5.12
N GLU A 172 6.57 -13.07 5.22
CA GLU A 172 5.32 -13.76 5.57
C GLU A 172 4.98 -13.58 7.06
N ARG A 173 6.03 -13.53 7.89
CA ARG A 173 5.91 -13.41 9.35
C ARG A 173 7.03 -12.53 9.91
N MET A 174 6.69 -11.76 10.93
CA MET A 174 7.61 -10.97 11.75
C MET A 174 7.42 -11.37 13.21
N ALA A 175 8.48 -11.68 13.94
CA ALA A 175 8.40 -12.12 15.32
C ALA A 175 9.33 -11.33 16.22
N PHE A 176 8.82 -10.94 17.39
CA PHE A 176 9.64 -10.37 18.47
C PHE A 176 9.95 -11.44 19.51
N ASP A 177 11.20 -11.47 19.95
CA ASP A 177 11.57 -12.28 21.09
C ASP A 177 11.35 -11.52 22.44
N GLU A 178 11.61 -12.20 23.55
CA GLU A 178 11.48 -11.63 24.89
C GLU A 178 12.39 -10.41 25.14
N LYS A 179 13.42 -10.23 24.33
CA LYS A 179 14.37 -9.11 24.39
C LYS A 179 14.00 -7.96 23.45
N GLY A 180 12.91 -8.11 22.68
CA GLY A 180 12.47 -7.15 21.68
C GLY A 180 13.31 -7.17 20.41
N GLN A 181 14.05 -8.27 20.13
CA GLN A 181 14.74 -8.48 18.86
C GLN A 181 13.75 -8.94 17.82
N LEU A 182 13.89 -8.42 16.61
CA LEU A 182 13.00 -8.70 15.49
C LEU A 182 13.59 -9.77 14.58
N TYR A 183 12.78 -10.73 14.21
CA TYR A 183 13.04 -11.77 13.23
C TYR A 183 12.04 -11.68 12.09
N LEU A 184 12.52 -11.79 10.84
CA LEU A 184 11.67 -11.88 9.65
C LEU A 184 11.74 -13.30 9.11
N TYR A 185 10.64 -13.75 8.50
CA TYR A 185 10.55 -15.10 7.92
C TYR A 185 10.10 -15.03 6.48
N TYR A 186 10.83 -15.75 5.63
CA TYR A 186 10.61 -15.91 4.20
C TYR A 186 10.65 -17.40 3.88
N GLY A 187 9.48 -18.06 3.94
CA GLY A 187 9.42 -19.52 3.87
C GLY A 187 10.27 -20.17 4.97
N GLU A 188 11.35 -20.88 4.57
CA GLU A 188 12.25 -21.55 5.50
C GLU A 188 13.53 -20.76 5.86
N ILE A 189 13.60 -19.48 5.43
CA ILE A 189 14.67 -18.57 5.79
C ILE A 189 14.21 -17.72 6.96
N GLN A 190 14.96 -17.73 8.04
CA GLN A 190 14.82 -16.81 9.17
C GLN A 190 15.88 -15.73 9.06
N VAL A 191 15.50 -14.46 9.21
CA VAL A 191 16.41 -13.33 9.20
C VAL A 191 16.42 -12.70 10.59
N ASN A 192 17.57 -12.68 11.25
CA ASN A 192 17.73 -11.98 12.52
C ASN A 192 18.06 -10.51 12.24
N MET A 193 17.07 -9.63 12.45
CA MET A 193 17.24 -8.17 12.30
C MET A 193 17.76 -7.51 13.58
N GLY A 194 17.67 -8.19 14.73
CA GLY A 194 18.04 -7.60 16.02
C GLY A 194 17.19 -6.42 16.43
N THR A 195 17.82 -5.31 16.77
CA THR A 195 17.17 -4.07 17.20
C THR A 195 16.98 -3.08 16.03
N GLU A 196 16.35 -1.92 16.33
CA GLU A 196 16.12 -0.84 15.35
C GLU A 196 17.38 -0.16 14.81
N GLU A 197 18.54 -0.43 15.40
CA GLU A 197 19.80 0.19 15.00
C GLU A 197 20.17 -0.19 13.56
N ASN A 198 20.51 0.82 12.75
CA ASN A 198 20.89 0.65 11.33
C ASN A 198 19.85 -0.11 10.47
N LEU A 199 18.58 0.01 10.79
CA LEU A 199 17.50 -0.76 10.14
C LEU A 199 17.50 -0.60 8.61
N ASP A 200 17.72 0.63 8.11
CA ASP A 200 17.78 0.94 6.68
C ASP A 200 18.87 0.12 5.97
N ARG A 201 20.05 0.02 6.59
CA ARG A 201 21.18 -0.77 6.05
C ARG A 201 20.87 -2.25 6.08
N LYS A 202 20.33 -2.75 7.20
CA LYS A 202 19.94 -4.16 7.34
C LYS A 202 18.94 -4.55 6.27
N VAL A 203 17.92 -3.72 6.02
CA VAL A 203 16.92 -3.99 4.97
C VAL A 203 17.56 -3.89 3.59
N SER A 204 18.43 -2.91 3.33
CA SER A 204 19.14 -2.80 2.05
C SER A 204 19.98 -4.06 1.76
N ARG A 205 20.72 -4.56 2.77
CA ARG A 205 21.48 -5.82 2.65
C ARG A 205 20.56 -7.03 2.45
N LEU A 206 19.47 -7.09 3.20
CA LEU A 206 18.46 -8.13 3.05
C LEU A 206 17.94 -8.23 1.60
N LEU A 207 17.55 -7.10 1.02
CA LEU A 207 17.03 -7.03 -0.36
C LEU A 207 18.06 -7.50 -1.41
N GLY A 208 19.34 -7.26 -1.17
CA GLY A 208 20.42 -7.73 -2.05
C GLY A 208 20.72 -9.22 -1.92
N ILE A 209 20.60 -9.79 -0.70
CA ILE A 209 21.01 -11.16 -0.41
C ILE A 209 19.86 -12.16 -0.57
N LEU A 210 18.66 -11.80 -0.14
CA LEU A 210 17.52 -12.72 -0.08
C LEU A 210 17.22 -13.45 -1.41
N PRO A 211 17.27 -12.79 -2.58
CA PRO A 211 17.07 -13.48 -3.87
C PRO A 211 18.12 -14.55 -4.18
N GLN A 212 19.31 -14.46 -3.57
CA GLN A 212 20.40 -15.42 -3.77
C GLN A 212 20.24 -16.67 -2.86
N LEU A 213 19.38 -16.57 -1.85
CA LEU A 213 19.09 -17.63 -0.89
C LEU A 213 17.86 -18.47 -1.28
N ASP A 214 17.29 -18.24 -2.47
CA ASP A 214 16.12 -18.97 -2.92
C ASP A 214 16.33 -20.48 -2.79
N SER A 215 15.30 -21.17 -2.27
CA SER A 215 15.30 -22.61 -1.99
C SER A 215 16.30 -23.09 -0.91
N MET A 216 16.94 -22.18 -0.17
CA MET A 216 17.78 -22.52 0.98
C MET A 216 16.97 -22.49 2.28
N LYS A 217 17.54 -23.14 3.32
CA LYS A 217 17.00 -23.15 4.68
C LYS A 217 18.09 -22.71 5.63
N GLY A 218 17.76 -21.78 6.54
CA GLY A 218 18.75 -21.32 7.49
C GLY A 218 18.44 -19.97 8.11
N ILE A 219 19.45 -19.41 8.76
CA ILE A 219 19.37 -18.14 9.49
C ILE A 219 20.33 -17.13 8.85
N LEU A 220 19.80 -16.01 8.39
CA LEU A 220 20.58 -14.87 7.94
C LEU A 220 20.78 -13.90 9.11
N HIS A 221 22.02 -13.61 9.45
CA HIS A 221 22.40 -12.77 10.58
C HIS A 221 22.64 -11.34 10.14
N LEU A 222 21.71 -10.43 10.44
CA LEU A 222 21.81 -8.99 10.16
C LEU A 222 21.81 -8.13 11.44
N GLU A 223 21.74 -8.73 12.63
CA GLU A 223 21.64 -8.01 13.91
C GLU A 223 22.80 -7.07 14.17
N ASN A 224 24.00 -7.38 13.67
CA ASN A 224 25.22 -6.61 13.89
C ASN A 224 25.66 -5.77 12.69
N VAL A 225 24.81 -5.62 11.67
CA VAL A 225 25.15 -4.86 10.46
C VAL A 225 25.21 -3.35 10.77
N ASP A 226 26.36 -2.77 10.48
CA ASP A 226 26.64 -1.33 10.62
C ASP A 226 27.38 -0.77 9.37
N SER A 227 27.98 0.42 9.51
CA SER A 227 28.72 1.07 8.40
C SER A 227 30.05 0.39 8.07
N THR A 228 30.55 -0.48 8.93
CA THR A 228 31.85 -1.15 8.82
C THR A 228 31.74 -2.64 8.49
N THR A 229 30.50 -3.16 8.43
CA THR A 229 30.26 -4.58 8.19
C THR A 229 30.56 -4.93 6.73
N GLU A 230 31.59 -5.75 6.52
CA GLU A 230 32.03 -6.19 5.19
C GLU A 230 31.43 -7.56 4.80
N SER A 231 31.08 -8.39 5.79
CA SER A 231 30.55 -9.75 5.56
C SER A 231 29.30 -10.03 6.37
N ILE A 232 28.38 -10.82 5.80
CA ILE A 232 27.13 -11.24 6.42
C ILE A 232 27.15 -12.76 6.48
N VAL A 233 26.68 -13.32 7.60
CA VAL A 233 26.67 -14.75 7.86
C VAL A 233 25.31 -15.34 7.55
N PHE A 234 25.29 -16.40 6.75
CA PHE A 234 24.13 -17.25 6.55
C PHE A 234 24.43 -18.65 7.12
N GLU A 235 23.75 -19.01 8.20
CA GLU A 235 23.84 -20.32 8.83
C GLU A 235 22.87 -21.29 8.19
N LYS A 236 23.36 -22.25 7.38
CA LYS A 236 22.52 -23.26 6.71
C LYS A 236 21.98 -24.28 7.69
N GLN A 237 20.68 -24.54 7.69
CA GLN A 237 20.05 -25.58 8.44
C GLN A 237 20.20 -26.93 7.68
N GLY A 238 20.92 -27.88 8.26
CA GLY A 238 21.04 -29.23 7.68
C GLY A 238 22.44 -29.74 7.42
N SER A 239 23.50 -28.99 7.73
CA SER A 239 24.88 -29.54 7.76
C SER A 239 25.25 -29.95 9.20
N ASN A 240 24.94 -31.19 9.57
CA ASN A 240 25.72 -31.83 10.61
C ASN A 240 27.13 -32.02 10.06
N THR A 241 28.10 -31.42 10.69
CA THR A 241 29.55 -31.45 10.56
C THR A 241 30.17 -30.26 9.81
N ASP A 242 31.00 -29.57 10.59
CA ASP A 242 32.04 -28.61 10.25
C ASP A 242 31.57 -27.20 9.85
N SER A 243 31.88 -26.31 10.78
CA SER A 243 31.80 -24.84 10.65
C SER A 243 32.59 -24.34 9.44
N GLU A 244 31.94 -24.27 8.28
CA GLU A 244 32.37 -23.38 7.20
C GLU A 244 31.37 -22.22 7.12
N ALA A 245 31.74 -21.13 7.77
CA ALA A 245 31.12 -19.84 7.57
C ALA A 245 31.38 -19.41 6.11
N SER A 246 30.39 -19.56 5.24
CA SER A 246 30.50 -19.00 3.91
C SER A 246 30.28 -17.48 4.01
N SER A 247 31.39 -16.73 3.98
CA SER A 247 31.36 -15.28 3.81
C SER A 247 31.03 -14.97 2.35
N TYR A 248 29.95 -14.29 2.10
CA TYR A 248 29.67 -13.72 0.80
C TYR A 248 30.42 -12.38 0.73
N GLU A 249 31.48 -12.32 -0.08
CA GLU A 249 32.13 -11.05 -0.45
C GLU A 249 31.23 -10.37 -1.47
N GLU A 250 30.83 -9.17 -1.15
CA GLU A 250 30.07 -8.29 -2.04
C GLU A 250 31.05 -7.71 -3.07
N GLU A 251 30.80 -7.94 -4.35
CA GLU A 251 31.44 -7.15 -5.40
C GLU A 251 31.02 -5.70 -5.20
N SER A 252 31.98 -4.87 -4.81
CA SER A 252 31.79 -3.42 -4.72
C SER A 252 31.50 -2.88 -6.11
N TYR A 253 30.27 -2.44 -6.35
CA TYR A 253 30.00 -1.57 -7.48
C TYR A 253 30.68 -0.24 -7.20
N GLU A 254 31.75 0.03 -7.95
CA GLU A 254 32.36 1.35 -8.01
C GLU A 254 31.31 2.33 -8.55
N GLU A 255 30.91 3.28 -7.72
CA GLU A 255 30.20 4.47 -8.19
C GLU A 255 31.13 5.18 -9.20
N GLU A 256 30.77 5.10 -10.47
CA GLU A 256 31.35 5.98 -11.47
C GLU A 256 30.98 7.42 -11.12
N ASN A 257 31.93 8.10 -10.53
CA ASN A 257 31.89 9.52 -10.27
C ASN A 257 31.89 10.24 -11.64
N TYR A 258 30.72 10.65 -12.10
CA TYR A 258 30.63 11.61 -13.20
C TYR A 258 31.12 12.96 -12.68
N ASP A 259 32.41 13.20 -12.92
CA ASP A 259 33.04 14.51 -12.84
C ASP A 259 32.49 15.36 -14.01
N ASP A 260 31.44 16.13 -13.74
CA ASP A 260 30.97 17.18 -14.66
C ASP A 260 31.77 18.44 -14.41
N GLY A 261 32.93 18.45 -15.06
CA GLY A 261 33.78 19.64 -15.18
C GLY A 261 33.16 20.62 -16.17
N SER A 262 32.50 21.63 -15.68
CA SER A 262 32.30 22.88 -16.43
C SER A 262 32.72 24.08 -15.57
N ASP A 263 34.02 24.41 -15.72
CA ASP A 263 34.56 25.74 -15.48
C ASP A 263 33.91 26.73 -16.47
N GLU A 264 33.11 27.62 -15.98
CA GLU A 264 32.90 28.93 -16.61
C GLU A 264 33.01 30.01 -15.54
N GLU A 265 34.22 30.59 -15.50
CA GLU A 265 34.47 31.90 -14.91
C GLU A 265 33.71 32.97 -15.68
N GLU A 266 32.73 33.61 -15.05
CA GLU A 266 32.34 34.98 -15.44
C GLU A 266 32.51 35.91 -14.23
N SER A 267 33.55 36.71 -14.38
CA SER A 267 33.83 37.91 -13.59
C SER A 267 32.83 39.00 -13.92
N TYR A 268 32.15 39.53 -12.96
CA TYR A 268 31.55 40.87 -12.99
C TYR A 268 31.95 41.61 -11.73
N ASP A 269 32.86 42.47 -11.96
CA ASP A 269 33.05 43.91 -11.82
C ASP A 269 32.19 44.58 -10.74
N ASP A 270 33.00 45.24 -9.92
CA ASP A 270 32.82 46.25 -8.93
C ASP A 270 31.72 47.29 -9.19
N GLY A 271 30.99 47.62 -8.18
CA GLY A 271 30.00 48.71 -8.15
C GLY A 271 29.72 49.17 -6.74
N SER A 272 30.71 49.84 -6.13
CA SER A 272 30.58 50.65 -4.93
C SER A 272 29.49 51.74 -5.11
N TYR A 273 28.56 51.86 -4.19
CA TYR A 273 27.91 53.10 -3.83
C TYR A 273 27.80 53.24 -2.32
N GLU A 274 28.56 54.26 -1.86
CA GLU A 274 28.43 54.90 -0.54
C GLU A 274 27.12 55.72 -0.47
N GLU A 275 26.82 56.08 0.79
CA GLU A 275 26.10 57.25 1.34
C GLU A 275 24.62 57.06 1.72
N GLU A 276 24.45 57.23 2.97
CA GLU A 276 24.04 58.35 3.86
C GLU A 276 22.50 58.41 4.10
N ASN A 277 22.17 58.24 5.28
CA ASN A 277 21.45 58.99 6.33
C ASN A 277 20.67 58.07 7.26
#